data_81148c65e0c7889b0fe0f0677bcb66db
#
_entry.id   81148c65e0c7889b0fe0f0677bcb66db
#
_cell.length_a   1.000
_cell.length_b   1.000
_cell.length_c   1.000
_cell.angle_alpha   90.00
_cell.angle_beta   90.00
_cell.angle_gamma   90.00
#
_symmetry.space_group_name_H-M   'P 1'
#
loop_
_entity.id
_entity.type
_entity.pdbx_description
1 polymer ?
#
loop_
_entity_poly.entity_id
_entity_poly.type
_entity_poly.pdbx_seq_one_letter_code
_entity_poly.pdbx_strand_id
1 'polypeptide(L)'
;MYIDTSYRYKGCWKDEVTEDDDGNPKRALDNAEGKSSFLDGDYPWRENAIMKCFETARNWSRPIFAVQDGGQCFTEAPGQSYDKYGSSSDCNDDGEGGPMANDVYEIRDRKYLLYII
;
A
#
# COMPACT_ATOMS: atom_id res chain seq x y z
N MET A 1 -23.37 5.41 -11.62
CA MET A 1 -22.11 5.64 -10.90
C MET A 1 -21.27 4.37 -10.90
N TYR A 2 -20.02 4.49 -11.25
CA TYR A 2 -19.09 3.35 -11.19
C TYR A 2 -18.49 3.24 -9.80
N ILE A 3 -18.55 2.03 -9.22
CA ILE A 3 -17.90 1.74 -7.94
C ILE A 3 -16.81 0.70 -8.20
N ASP A 4 -15.58 1.03 -7.85
CA ASP A 4 -14.49 0.08 -8.01
C ASP A 4 -14.53 -0.94 -6.88
N THR A 5 -14.77 -2.20 -7.23
CA THR A 5 -14.81 -3.31 -6.28
C THR A 5 -13.56 -4.18 -6.35
N SER A 6 -12.53 -3.74 -7.09
CA SER A 6 -11.29 -4.51 -7.23
C SER A 6 -10.49 -4.58 -5.94
N TYR A 7 -10.70 -3.64 -5.04
CA TYR A 7 -10.04 -3.63 -3.74
C TYR A 7 -10.96 -3.10 -2.66
N ARG A 8 -10.64 -3.43 -1.42
CA ARG A 8 -11.43 -3.03 -0.25
C ARG A 8 -10.52 -2.31 0.76
N TYR A 9 -11.01 -1.19 1.29
CA TYR A 9 -10.30 -0.42 2.31
C TYR A 9 -10.24 -1.20 3.62
N LYS A 10 -9.05 -1.26 4.24
CA LYS A 10 -8.80 -2.00 5.48
C LYS A 10 -8.46 -1.10 6.66
N GLY A 11 -8.49 0.21 6.49
CA GLY A 11 -8.23 1.15 7.58
C GLY A 11 -6.86 1.81 7.52
N CYS A 12 -6.62 2.65 8.50
CA CYS A 12 -5.38 3.42 8.66
C CYS A 12 -4.51 2.76 9.71
N TRP A 13 -3.23 2.51 9.39
CA TRP A 13 -2.33 1.72 10.24
C TRP A 13 -0.97 2.39 10.34
N LYS A 14 -0.33 2.26 11.51
CA LYS A 14 0.98 2.86 11.77
C LYS A 14 2.07 2.18 10.99
N ASP A 15 3.08 2.98 10.62
CA ASP A 15 4.32 2.49 10.02
C ASP A 15 5.52 3.04 10.78
N GLU A 16 6.70 2.47 10.51
CA GLU A 16 7.96 2.91 11.09
C GLU A 16 8.99 3.05 9.96
N VAL A 17 9.82 4.09 10.02
CA VAL A 17 10.86 4.30 9.00
C VAL A 17 12.25 3.88 9.43
N THR A 18 12.48 3.79 10.75
CA THR A 18 13.82 3.53 11.28
C THR A 18 14.24 2.09 11.05
N GLU A 19 15.54 1.86 11.08
CA GLU A 19 16.09 0.50 11.02
C GLU A 19 16.26 -0.03 12.44
N ASP A 20 16.30 -1.37 12.58
CA ASP A 20 16.64 -1.98 13.85
C ASP A 20 18.16 -1.96 14.07
N ASP A 21 18.64 -2.52 15.19
CA ASP A 21 20.07 -2.49 15.54
C ASP A 21 20.96 -3.25 14.56
N ASP A 22 20.36 -4.15 13.77
CA ASP A 22 21.06 -4.92 12.75
C ASP A 22 20.96 -4.29 11.36
N GLY A 23 20.38 -3.09 11.27
CA GLY A 23 20.21 -2.38 10.01
C GLY A 23 19.02 -2.84 9.16
N ASN A 24 18.13 -3.66 9.70
CA ASN A 24 16.95 -4.13 8.98
C ASN A 24 15.84 -3.08 9.04
N PRO A 25 15.13 -2.84 7.92
CA PRO A 25 14.04 -1.86 7.93
C PRO A 25 12.91 -2.30 8.83
N LYS A 26 12.34 -1.34 9.56
CA LYS A 26 11.19 -1.58 10.44
C LYS A 26 9.85 -1.34 9.75
N ARG A 27 9.84 -1.06 8.46
CA ARG A 27 8.60 -0.86 7.71
C ARG A 27 7.69 -2.07 7.86
N ALA A 28 6.39 -1.83 8.01
CA ALA A 28 5.40 -2.91 8.06
C ALA A 28 5.35 -3.66 6.74
N LEU A 29 5.49 -2.95 5.62
CA LEU A 29 5.32 -3.47 4.26
C LEU A 29 6.53 -3.10 3.39
N ASP A 30 6.65 -3.78 2.24
CA ASP A 30 7.70 -3.48 1.25
C ASP A 30 7.43 -2.15 0.57
N ASN A 31 8.44 -1.28 0.53
CA ASN A 31 8.39 -0.04 -0.23
C ASN A 31 8.55 -0.34 -1.72
N ALA A 32 7.55 0.02 -2.52
CA ALA A 32 7.53 -0.25 -3.95
C ALA A 32 8.13 0.90 -4.79
N GLU A 33 8.46 2.04 -4.16
CA GLU A 33 8.97 3.20 -4.89
C GLU A 33 10.29 2.88 -5.60
N GLY A 34 10.37 3.29 -6.86
CA GLY A 34 11.54 3.04 -7.70
C GLY A 34 11.63 1.64 -8.28
N LYS A 35 10.64 0.78 -8.02
CA LYS A 35 10.68 -0.63 -8.43
C LYS A 35 9.55 -1.04 -9.37
N SER A 36 8.65 -0.12 -9.69
CA SER A 36 7.47 -0.40 -10.52
C SER A 36 7.27 0.71 -11.54
N SER A 37 7.04 0.33 -12.80
CA SER A 37 6.76 1.29 -13.87
C SER A 37 5.42 2.00 -13.72
N PHE A 38 4.51 1.48 -12.89
CA PHE A 38 3.25 2.15 -12.59
C PHE A 38 3.42 3.37 -11.68
N LEU A 39 4.53 3.43 -10.94
CA LEU A 39 4.77 4.47 -9.93
C LEU A 39 5.65 5.57 -10.50
N ASP A 40 5.04 6.46 -11.27
CA ASP A 40 5.71 7.59 -11.92
C ASP A 40 5.83 8.80 -10.99
N GLY A 41 6.81 9.65 -11.26
CA GLY A 41 7.00 10.91 -10.57
C GLY A 41 7.34 10.76 -9.09
N ASP A 42 7.26 11.86 -8.36
CA ASP A 42 7.47 11.88 -6.92
C ASP A 42 6.16 11.60 -6.19
N TYR A 43 6.22 10.72 -5.22
CA TYR A 43 5.02 10.19 -4.57
C TYR A 43 4.12 11.26 -3.91
N PRO A 44 4.62 12.35 -3.32
CA PRO A 44 3.72 13.31 -2.65
C PRO A 44 2.75 14.00 -3.61
N TRP A 45 3.08 14.03 -4.90
CA TRP A 45 2.26 14.69 -5.94
C TRP A 45 1.74 13.71 -6.98
N ARG A 46 1.77 12.41 -6.70
CA ARG A 46 1.34 11.41 -7.68
C ARG A 46 -0.17 11.44 -7.86
N GLU A 47 -0.59 11.61 -9.11
CA GLU A 47 -2.00 11.50 -9.46
C GLU A 47 -2.43 10.05 -9.47
N ASN A 48 -3.67 9.77 -9.08
CA ASN A 48 -4.24 8.41 -9.05
C ASN A 48 -3.37 7.43 -8.27
N ALA A 49 -2.86 7.88 -7.12
CA ALA A 49 -1.89 7.11 -6.35
C ALA A 49 -2.43 5.74 -5.92
N ILE A 50 -3.70 5.69 -5.49
CA ILE A 50 -4.31 4.44 -5.05
C ILE A 50 -4.36 3.43 -6.20
N MET A 51 -4.83 3.86 -7.38
CA MET A 51 -4.92 3.00 -8.56
C MET A 51 -3.56 2.51 -9.01
N LYS A 52 -2.55 3.38 -9.01
CA LYS A 52 -1.20 3.00 -9.41
C LYS A 52 -0.56 2.01 -8.46
N CYS A 53 -0.81 2.18 -7.16
CA CYS A 53 -0.35 1.23 -6.15
C CYS A 53 -1.07 -0.11 -6.27
N PHE A 54 -2.38 -0.07 -6.52
CA PHE A 54 -3.16 -1.28 -6.80
C PHE A 54 -2.58 -2.05 -7.99
N GLU A 55 -2.30 -1.38 -9.11
CA GLU A 55 -1.72 -2.01 -10.30
C GLU A 55 -0.36 -2.63 -9.99
N THR A 56 0.47 -1.95 -9.20
CA THR A 56 1.76 -2.47 -8.77
C THR A 56 1.58 -3.77 -7.97
N ALA A 57 0.71 -3.75 -6.97
CA ALA A 57 0.47 -4.91 -6.11
C ALA A 57 -0.10 -6.08 -6.92
N ARG A 58 -1.04 -5.80 -7.81
CA ARG A 58 -1.64 -6.83 -8.67
C ARG A 58 -0.58 -7.47 -9.57
N ASN A 59 0.26 -6.64 -10.18
CA ASN A 59 1.32 -7.13 -11.07
C ASN A 59 2.33 -8.01 -10.32
N TRP A 60 2.56 -7.73 -9.05
CA TRP A 60 3.49 -8.50 -8.21
C TRP A 60 2.80 -9.64 -7.45
N SER A 61 1.51 -9.85 -7.68
CA SER A 61 0.72 -10.87 -6.98
C SER A 61 0.74 -10.68 -5.47
N ARG A 62 0.67 -9.42 -5.01
CA ARG A 62 0.60 -9.08 -3.60
C ARG A 62 -0.85 -8.83 -3.22
N PRO A 63 -1.36 -9.45 -2.14
CA PRO A 63 -2.79 -9.33 -1.78
C PRO A 63 -3.16 -8.02 -1.11
N ILE A 64 -2.18 -7.35 -0.51
CA ILE A 64 -2.38 -6.11 0.27
C ILE A 64 -1.47 -5.03 -0.29
N PHE A 65 -2.00 -3.81 -0.40
CA PHE A 65 -1.19 -2.65 -0.70
C PHE A 65 -1.58 -1.50 0.23
N ALA A 66 -0.70 -0.52 0.32
CA ALA A 66 -0.92 0.63 1.17
C ALA A 66 -0.36 1.89 0.52
N VAL A 67 -1.01 3.02 0.79
CA VAL A 67 -0.56 4.32 0.33
C VAL A 67 -0.25 5.17 1.54
N GLN A 68 0.93 5.80 1.53
CA GLN A 68 1.42 6.62 2.62
C GLN A 68 1.83 7.99 2.10
N ASP A 69 1.64 9.01 2.91
CA ASP A 69 2.20 10.34 2.70
C ASP A 69 1.90 10.93 1.31
N GLY A 70 0.66 10.77 0.86
CA GLY A 70 0.16 11.37 -0.39
C GLY A 70 0.30 10.51 -1.64
N GLY A 71 1.04 9.40 -1.59
CA GLY A 71 1.17 8.58 -2.78
C GLY A 71 2.25 7.52 -2.75
N GLN A 72 3.01 7.44 -1.66
CA GLN A 72 4.06 6.45 -1.53
C GLN A 72 3.45 5.05 -1.43
N CYS A 73 3.85 4.15 -2.32
CA CYS A 73 3.24 2.83 -2.46
C CYS A 73 4.02 1.75 -1.72
N PHE A 74 3.28 0.93 -0.98
CA PHE A 74 3.81 -0.23 -0.28
C PHE A 74 2.99 -1.46 -0.65
N THR A 75 3.61 -2.64 -0.63
CA THR A 75 2.90 -3.91 -0.84
C THR A 75 3.31 -4.91 0.23
N GLU A 76 2.40 -5.80 0.59
CA GLU A 76 2.66 -6.82 1.62
C GLU A 76 3.39 -8.02 1.01
N ALA A 77 4.64 -8.19 1.38
CA ALA A 77 5.42 -9.36 1.01
C ALA A 77 5.07 -10.54 1.93
N PRO A 78 5.38 -11.77 1.51
CA PRO A 78 5.20 -12.92 2.40
C PRO A 78 5.90 -12.72 3.74
N GLY A 79 5.18 -12.98 4.82
CA GLY A 79 5.71 -12.82 6.18
C GLY A 79 5.52 -11.45 6.79
N GLN A 80 5.05 -10.47 6.02
CA GLN A 80 4.74 -9.15 6.54
C GLN A 80 3.29 -9.06 6.98
N SER A 81 2.97 -8.03 7.79
CA SER A 81 1.62 -7.77 8.24
C SER A 81 1.39 -6.26 8.33
N TYR A 82 0.34 -5.78 7.66
CA TYR A 82 0.03 -4.35 7.62
C TYR A 82 -0.34 -3.79 9.00
N ASP A 83 -0.81 -4.63 9.90
CA ASP A 83 -1.27 -4.22 11.23
C ASP A 83 -0.21 -4.39 12.32
N LYS A 84 1.04 -4.58 11.93
CA LYS A 84 2.16 -4.87 12.81
C LYS A 84 2.30 -3.86 13.96
N TYR A 85 2.07 -2.59 13.69
CA TYR A 85 2.25 -1.51 14.67
C TYR A 85 0.95 -0.95 15.21
N GLY A 86 -0.19 -1.54 14.87
CA GLY A 86 -1.48 -1.10 15.34
C GLY A 86 -2.10 -0.01 14.49
N SER A 87 -3.31 0.38 14.86
CA SER A 87 -4.09 1.38 14.12
C SER A 87 -3.54 2.79 14.32
N SER A 88 -3.83 3.68 13.37
CA SER A 88 -3.44 5.09 13.41
C SER A 88 -4.62 5.97 13.09
N SER A 89 -4.58 7.22 13.58
CA SER A 89 -5.52 8.26 13.19
C SER A 89 -4.86 9.34 12.33
N ASP A 90 -3.65 9.09 11.84
CA ASP A 90 -2.84 10.11 11.16
C ASP A 90 -2.99 10.11 9.65
N CYS A 91 -3.84 9.24 9.07
CA CYS A 91 -4.15 9.29 7.64
C CYS A 91 -5.06 10.48 7.34
N ASN A 92 -4.84 11.09 6.17
CA ASN A 92 -5.72 12.13 5.67
C ASN A 92 -6.99 11.51 5.08
N ASP A 93 -7.99 12.33 4.78
CA ASP A 93 -9.29 11.85 4.31
C ASP A 93 -9.32 11.43 2.84
N ASP A 94 -8.21 11.55 2.14
CA ASP A 94 -8.12 11.26 0.70
C ASP A 94 -7.81 9.79 0.38
N GLY A 95 -7.60 8.96 1.39
CA GLY A 95 -7.25 7.54 1.18
C GLY A 95 -5.80 7.32 0.80
N GLU A 96 -4.96 8.34 0.89
CA GLU A 96 -3.56 8.29 0.47
C GLU A 96 -2.59 8.40 1.66
N GLY A 97 -3.05 8.00 2.83
CA GLY A 97 -2.24 7.93 4.02
C GLY A 97 -1.92 9.27 4.64
N GLY A 98 -0.92 9.28 5.48
CA GLY A 98 -0.38 10.45 6.14
C GLY A 98 1.04 10.17 6.59
N PRO A 99 1.66 11.11 7.34
CA PRO A 99 3.02 10.88 7.83
C PRO A 99 3.08 9.64 8.72
N MET A 100 3.89 8.66 8.33
CA MET A 100 4.06 7.40 9.07
C MET A 100 2.75 6.63 9.28
N ALA A 101 1.78 6.82 8.37
CA ALA A 101 0.48 6.19 8.46
C ALA A 101 0.05 5.70 7.07
N ASN A 102 -0.36 4.44 7.02
CA ASN A 102 -0.76 3.74 5.80
C ASN A 102 -2.27 3.63 5.71
N ASP A 103 -2.85 4.12 4.62
CA ASP A 103 -4.19 3.69 4.22
C ASP A 103 -4.04 2.36 3.49
N VAL A 104 -4.63 1.30 4.02
CA VAL A 104 -4.41 -0.08 3.59
C VAL A 104 -5.60 -0.61 2.83
N TYR A 105 -5.31 -1.36 1.77
CA TYR A 105 -6.31 -1.93 0.87
C TYR A 105 -6.02 -3.40 0.59
N GLU A 106 -7.08 -4.19 0.45
CA GLU A 106 -6.99 -5.60 0.11
C GLU A 106 -7.54 -5.80 -1.31
N ILE A 107 -6.79 -6.52 -2.15
CA ILE A 107 -7.21 -6.77 -3.53
C ILE A 107 -8.32 -7.81 -3.55
N ARG A 108 -9.39 -7.49 -4.30
CA ARG A 108 -10.56 -8.35 -4.46
C ARG A 108 -10.92 -8.49 -5.95
N ASP A 109 -9.94 -8.38 -6.82
CA ASP A 109 -10.15 -8.45 -8.26
C ASP A 109 -10.52 -9.88 -8.65
N ARG A 110 -11.78 -10.07 -9.06
CA ARG A 110 -12.28 -11.40 -9.45
C ARG A 110 -11.57 -11.96 -10.67
N LYS A 111 -11.15 -11.11 -11.60
CA LYS A 111 -10.37 -11.56 -12.75
C LYS A 111 -9.05 -12.17 -12.29
N TYR A 112 -8.39 -11.51 -11.36
CA TYR A 112 -7.16 -12.00 -10.79
C TYR A 112 -7.37 -13.36 -10.12
N LEU A 113 -8.43 -13.47 -9.33
CA LEU A 113 -8.75 -14.71 -8.62
C LEU A 113 -9.07 -15.86 -9.58
N LEU A 114 -9.72 -15.56 -10.71
CA LEU A 114 -10.06 -16.60 -11.70
C LEU A 114 -8.83 -17.19 -12.37
N TYR A 115 -7.76 -16.43 -12.50
CA TYR A 115 -6.52 -16.91 -13.13
C TYR A 115 -5.72 -17.87 -12.26
N ILE A 116 -5.98 -17.91 -10.97
CA ILE A 116 -5.24 -18.78 -10.06
C ILE A 116 -6.01 -20.05 -9.69
N ILE A 117 -7.20 -20.25 -10.26
CA ILE A 117 -8.02 -21.44 -10.01
C ILE A 117 -7.60 -22.61 -10.94
#